data_2659730a02c8ace2ad772ff7915e6973
#
_entry.id   2659730a02c8ace2ad772ff7915e6973
#
_cell.length_a   1.000
_cell.length_b   1.000
_cell.length_c   1.000
_cell.angle_alpha   90.00
_cell.angle_beta   90.00
_cell.angle_gamma   90.00
#
_symmetry.space_group_name_H-M   'P 1'
#
loop_
_entity.id
_entity.type
_entity.pdbx_description
1 polymer ?
#
loop_
_entity_poly.entity_id
_entity_poly.type
_entity_poly.pdbx_seq_one_letter_code
_entity_poly.pdbx_strand_id
1 'polypeptide(L)'
;MINQPQNDGFVVFDHVQKSYDGEVLVVKDLNLSIGKGEFLTLLGPSGSGKTTCLMMLAGFETATHGDIRLDGRPINSVPPHKRGIGMVFQNYALFPHMTVGENLSFPLEVRGMGKDEREAKVKRALDMVQMFSFINRRPAQLSGGQQQRIALARALVFDPSLVLMDEPLGALDKQLREHMQFEIKHLHESLGITVVYVTHDQGEALTMSDRVAVFNDGRIQQLAPPDELYERPQNAFVAQFIGENNKLEGVVESISGDKTTVRLPTGELIAATAVNVTTKGQKALVSIRPERVEFKAEMMPEGAATIDAEVLEFIYMGDLFRTRLRVAGHDDFVIKSRNTQGQTMLRPGEKIKIGWASSDARALDPS
;
A
#
# COMPACT_ATOMS: atom_id res chain seq x y z
N MET A 1 -9.55 18.54 7.30
CA MET A 1 -9.17 18.41 8.72
C MET A 1 -8.78 16.95 8.88
N ILE A 2 -7.51 16.67 9.08
CA ILE A 2 -7.04 15.31 9.41
C ILE A 2 -7.62 15.02 10.79
N ASN A 3 -8.51 14.00 10.89
CA ASN A 3 -9.02 13.55 12.18
C ASN A 3 -7.81 13.25 13.07
N GLN A 4 -7.70 13.95 14.20
CA GLN A 4 -6.73 13.62 15.24
C GLN A 4 -6.98 12.16 15.63
N PRO A 5 -5.95 11.30 15.70
CA PRO A 5 -6.11 9.93 16.14
C PRO A 5 -6.73 9.94 17.53
N GLN A 6 -7.89 9.27 17.69
CA GLN A 6 -8.39 8.97 19.03
C GLN A 6 -7.31 8.17 19.74
N ASN A 7 -6.94 8.56 20.95
CA ASN A 7 -5.83 8.04 21.75
C ASN A 7 -6.05 6.57 22.23
N ASP A 8 -7.03 5.87 21.66
CA ASP A 8 -7.53 4.55 22.07
C ASP A 8 -7.11 3.40 21.12
N GLY A 9 -6.11 3.60 20.25
CA GLY A 9 -5.62 2.54 19.37
C GLY A 9 -4.85 1.45 20.10
N PHE A 10 -4.86 0.23 19.55
CA PHE A 10 -4.03 -0.88 20.05
C PHE A 10 -2.53 -0.60 19.89
N VAL A 11 -2.13 -0.02 18.73
CA VAL A 11 -0.79 0.57 18.54
C VAL A 11 -0.96 2.07 18.27
N VAL A 12 -0.21 2.91 18.97
CA VAL A 12 -0.27 4.36 18.80
C VAL A 12 1.14 4.91 18.65
N PHE A 13 1.36 5.64 17.55
CA PHE A 13 2.51 6.53 17.38
C PHE A 13 2.01 7.96 17.65
N ASP A 14 2.62 8.64 18.59
CA ASP A 14 2.24 9.96 19.07
C ASP A 14 3.43 10.93 18.86
N HIS A 15 3.34 11.79 17.84
CA HIS A 15 4.38 12.74 17.43
C HIS A 15 5.78 12.13 17.28
N VAL A 16 5.85 10.89 16.75
CA VAL A 16 7.11 10.16 16.66
C VAL A 16 8.01 10.73 15.58
N GLN A 17 9.27 10.97 15.94
CA GLN A 17 10.32 11.42 15.04
C GLN A 17 11.54 10.51 15.14
N LYS A 18 12.27 10.37 14.02
CA LYS A 18 13.54 9.64 13.99
C LYS A 18 14.58 10.37 13.15
N SER A 19 15.72 10.61 13.76
CA SER A 19 16.98 10.97 13.10
C SER A 19 18.07 9.98 13.48
N TYR A 20 18.98 9.68 12.55
CA TYR A 20 20.16 8.84 12.80
C TYR A 20 21.42 9.67 13.09
N ASP A 21 21.51 10.87 12.54
CA ASP A 21 22.65 11.80 12.64
C ASP A 21 22.37 13.00 13.55
N GLY A 22 21.13 13.18 13.99
CA GLY A 22 20.66 14.33 14.76
C GLY A 22 20.31 15.57 13.92
N GLU A 23 20.55 15.54 12.60
CA GLU A 23 20.32 16.67 11.70
C GLU A 23 19.12 16.42 10.79
N VAL A 24 19.06 15.24 10.13
CA VAL A 24 18.02 14.89 9.16
C VAL A 24 16.99 13.95 9.77
N LEU A 25 15.72 14.36 9.72
CA LEU A 25 14.61 13.51 10.15
C LEU A 25 14.20 12.55 9.02
N VAL A 26 14.38 11.24 9.24
CA VAL A 26 13.88 10.16 8.38
C VAL A 26 12.39 9.93 8.60
N VAL A 27 11.92 10.08 9.85
CA VAL A 27 10.50 10.13 10.23
C VAL A 27 10.27 11.49 10.87
N LYS A 28 9.36 12.31 10.32
CA LYS A 28 9.29 13.74 10.63
C LYS A 28 8.24 14.13 11.67
N ASP A 29 7.12 13.45 11.71
CA ASP A 29 6.04 13.67 12.69
C ASP A 29 4.98 12.59 12.45
N LEU A 30 5.25 11.37 12.93
CA LEU A 30 4.35 10.26 12.75
C LEU A 30 3.27 10.26 13.83
N ASN A 31 2.04 10.47 13.39
CA ASN A 31 0.82 10.33 14.18
C ASN A 31 -0.02 9.23 13.53
N LEU A 32 -0.15 8.06 14.20
CA LEU A 32 -0.81 6.89 13.64
C LEU A 32 -1.42 6.06 14.76
N SER A 33 -2.69 5.73 14.62
CA SER A 33 -3.41 4.80 15.50
C SER A 33 -3.87 3.59 14.69
N ILE A 34 -3.59 2.39 15.22
CA ILE A 34 -3.89 1.09 14.62
C ILE A 34 -4.83 0.35 15.57
N GLY A 35 -5.95 -0.13 15.06
CA GLY A 35 -6.94 -0.90 15.80
C GLY A 35 -6.46 -2.32 16.15
N LYS A 36 -7.03 -2.92 17.16
CA LYS A 36 -6.81 -4.33 17.47
C LYS A 36 -7.46 -5.20 16.40
N GLY A 37 -6.71 -6.19 15.87
CA GLY A 37 -7.16 -7.05 14.79
C GLY A 37 -7.15 -6.37 13.41
N GLU A 38 -6.55 -5.20 13.26
CA GLU A 38 -6.43 -4.48 12.00
C GLU A 38 -5.21 -4.96 11.20
N PHE A 39 -5.38 -5.06 9.89
CA PHE A 39 -4.27 -5.21 8.92
C PHE A 39 -3.94 -3.83 8.35
N LEU A 40 -2.90 -3.19 8.87
CA LEU A 40 -2.42 -1.91 8.36
C LEU A 40 -1.17 -2.08 7.50
N THR A 41 -1.18 -1.49 6.29
CA THR A 41 0.01 -1.44 5.44
C THR A 41 0.63 -0.05 5.43
N LEU A 42 1.96 0.00 5.60
CA LEU A 42 2.79 1.17 5.33
C LEU A 42 3.32 1.04 3.89
N LEU A 43 2.80 1.86 2.98
CA LEU A 43 3.10 1.81 1.55
C LEU A 43 3.85 3.07 1.12
N GLY A 44 4.83 2.98 0.24
CA GLY A 44 5.53 4.17 -0.27
C GLY A 44 6.86 3.82 -0.95
N PRO A 45 7.53 4.80 -1.58
CA PRO A 45 8.82 4.58 -2.24
C PRO A 45 9.91 4.17 -1.26
N SER A 46 11.00 3.59 -1.77
CA SER A 46 12.17 3.26 -0.97
C SER A 46 12.73 4.52 -0.30
N GLY A 47 13.18 4.40 0.96
CA GLY A 47 13.72 5.51 1.72
C GLY A 47 12.68 6.47 2.34
N SER A 48 11.37 6.23 2.20
CA SER A 48 10.33 7.09 2.77
C SER A 48 10.13 6.97 4.29
N GLY A 49 10.85 6.07 4.98
CA GLY A 49 10.80 5.92 6.44
C GLY A 49 9.97 4.74 6.97
N LYS A 50 9.32 3.94 6.12
CA LYS A 50 8.43 2.81 6.52
C LYS A 50 9.12 1.76 7.39
N THR A 51 10.24 1.18 6.90
CA THR A 51 11.03 0.20 7.64
C THR A 51 11.53 0.78 8.97
N THR A 52 11.90 2.07 9.00
CA THR A 52 12.30 2.75 10.24
C THR A 52 11.14 2.77 11.25
N CYS A 53 9.91 3.07 10.82
CA CYS A 53 8.73 3.02 11.69
C CYS A 53 8.50 1.60 12.22
N LEU A 54 8.62 0.59 11.36
CA LEU A 54 8.49 -0.81 11.75
C LEU A 54 9.57 -1.22 12.77
N MET A 55 10.83 -0.83 12.56
CA MET A 55 11.95 -1.14 13.45
C MET A 55 11.82 -0.43 14.81
N MET A 56 11.28 0.79 14.85
CA MET A 56 10.95 1.46 16.12
C MET A 56 9.85 0.71 16.88
N LEU A 57 8.80 0.23 16.19
CA LEU A 57 7.74 -0.56 16.81
C LEU A 57 8.24 -1.93 17.27
N ALA A 58 9.14 -2.57 16.53
CA ALA A 58 9.78 -3.82 16.90
C ALA A 58 10.77 -3.67 18.06
N GLY A 59 11.32 -2.46 18.29
CA GLY A 59 12.31 -2.14 19.34
C GLY A 59 13.76 -2.34 18.93
N PHE A 60 14.03 -2.49 17.63
CA PHE A 60 15.40 -2.51 17.09
C PHE A 60 15.95 -1.09 16.91
N GLU A 61 15.06 -0.11 16.80
CA GLU A 61 15.38 1.32 16.75
C GLU A 61 14.64 2.06 17.87
N THR A 62 15.22 3.15 18.35
CA THR A 62 14.58 4.05 19.31
C THR A 62 14.08 5.31 18.59
N ALA A 63 12.90 5.79 18.95
CA ALA A 63 12.42 7.09 18.52
C ALA A 63 13.34 8.21 19.07
N THR A 64 13.61 9.23 18.26
CA THR A 64 14.34 10.43 18.71
C THR A 64 13.43 11.32 19.56
N HIS A 65 12.16 11.45 19.15
CA HIS A 65 11.11 12.16 19.88
C HIS A 65 9.78 11.41 19.76
N GLY A 66 8.84 11.72 20.64
CA GLY A 66 7.50 11.15 20.65
C GLY A 66 7.41 9.80 21.34
N ASP A 67 6.19 9.28 21.44
CA ASP A 67 5.88 8.06 22.16
C ASP A 67 5.28 6.99 21.26
N ILE A 68 5.68 5.74 21.49
CA ILE A 68 5.05 4.56 20.88
C ILE A 68 4.40 3.76 22.00
N ARG A 69 3.10 3.48 21.85
CA ARG A 69 2.32 2.70 22.81
C ARG A 69 1.78 1.43 22.17
N LEU A 70 1.77 0.35 22.94
CA LEU A 70 1.16 -0.93 22.59
C LEU A 70 0.19 -1.30 23.72
N ASP A 71 -1.09 -1.50 23.39
CA ASP A 71 -2.15 -1.81 24.34
C ASP A 71 -2.16 -0.80 25.53
N GLY A 72 -2.09 0.49 25.18
CA GLY A 72 -2.04 1.61 26.12
C GLY A 72 -0.71 1.80 26.87
N ARG A 73 0.25 0.90 26.74
CA ARG A 73 1.53 0.93 27.48
C ARG A 73 2.66 1.51 26.62
N PRO A 74 3.47 2.47 27.11
CA PRO A 74 4.62 2.97 26.38
C PRO A 74 5.68 1.86 26.22
N ILE A 75 6.22 1.72 25.00
CA ILE A 75 7.18 0.67 24.67
C ILE A 75 8.55 1.20 24.22
N ASN A 76 8.79 2.51 24.24
CA ASN A 76 10.05 3.13 23.79
C ASN A 76 11.30 2.50 24.43
N SER A 77 11.25 2.21 25.75
CA SER A 77 12.34 1.62 26.52
C SER A 77 12.26 0.08 26.65
N VAL A 78 11.21 -0.56 26.09
CA VAL A 78 11.04 -2.01 26.19
C VAL A 78 11.88 -2.70 25.11
N PRO A 79 12.79 -3.63 25.47
CA PRO A 79 13.62 -4.33 24.49
C PRO A 79 12.77 -5.28 23.62
N PRO A 80 13.19 -5.60 22.36
CA PRO A 80 12.41 -6.37 21.39
C PRO A 80 11.81 -7.66 21.94
N HIS A 81 12.60 -8.48 22.63
CA HIS A 81 12.19 -9.79 23.15
C HIS A 81 11.09 -9.72 24.24
N LYS A 82 10.86 -8.54 24.83
CA LYS A 82 9.84 -8.32 25.87
C LYS A 82 8.56 -7.65 25.33
N ARG A 83 8.53 -7.25 24.06
CA ARG A 83 7.34 -6.60 23.46
C ARG A 83 6.22 -7.57 23.10
N GLY A 84 6.48 -8.88 23.04
CA GLY A 84 5.47 -9.88 22.66
C GLY A 84 5.03 -9.79 21.19
N ILE A 85 5.86 -9.22 20.33
CA ILE A 85 5.60 -8.94 18.92
C ILE A 85 6.24 -10.04 18.07
N GLY A 86 5.48 -10.59 17.09
CA GLY A 86 6.03 -11.44 16.03
C GLY A 86 6.63 -10.61 14.91
N MET A 87 7.70 -11.09 14.27
CA MET A 87 8.32 -10.38 13.16
C MET A 87 8.75 -11.30 12.02
N VAL A 88 8.41 -10.89 10.80
CA VAL A 88 8.87 -11.48 9.54
C VAL A 88 9.74 -10.45 8.84
N PHE A 89 11.01 -10.78 8.62
CA PHE A 89 11.99 -9.94 7.94
C PHE A 89 11.97 -10.19 6.43
N GLN A 90 12.45 -9.24 5.65
CA GLN A 90 12.55 -9.30 4.19
C GLN A 90 13.31 -10.55 3.68
N ASN A 91 14.36 -10.96 4.38
CA ASN A 91 15.18 -12.14 4.07
C ASN A 91 14.77 -13.38 4.91
N TYR A 92 13.54 -13.34 5.50
CA TYR A 92 12.99 -14.37 6.38
C TYR A 92 13.78 -14.61 7.68
N ALA A 93 15.06 -14.30 7.74
CA ALA A 93 15.97 -14.44 8.88
C ALA A 93 15.88 -15.81 9.59
N LEU A 94 15.68 -16.91 8.82
CA LEU A 94 15.70 -18.25 9.36
C LEU A 94 17.13 -18.63 9.76
N PHE A 95 17.29 -19.32 10.88
CA PHE A 95 18.58 -19.84 11.33
C PHE A 95 19.02 -20.99 10.42
N PRO A 96 20.08 -20.83 9.59
CA PRO A 96 20.40 -21.79 8.53
C PRO A 96 20.95 -23.13 9.06
N HIS A 97 21.49 -23.13 10.28
CA HIS A 97 22.03 -24.31 10.96
C HIS A 97 20.99 -25.13 11.74
N MET A 98 19.79 -24.56 11.93
CA MET A 98 18.65 -25.20 12.60
C MET A 98 17.69 -25.82 11.60
N THR A 99 17.01 -26.88 12.00
CA THR A 99 15.87 -27.45 11.29
C THR A 99 14.65 -26.49 11.36
N VAL A 100 13.63 -26.78 10.60
CA VAL A 100 12.34 -26.07 10.67
C VAL A 100 11.74 -26.14 12.07
N GLY A 101 11.71 -27.33 12.68
CA GLY A 101 11.21 -27.53 14.03
C GLY A 101 12.00 -26.72 15.08
N GLU A 102 13.33 -26.71 14.97
CA GLU A 102 14.20 -25.93 15.85
C GLU A 102 14.02 -24.41 15.66
N ASN A 103 13.85 -23.93 14.43
CA ASN A 103 13.54 -22.54 14.15
C ASN A 103 12.25 -22.06 14.85
N LEU A 104 11.20 -22.88 14.86
CA LEU A 104 9.94 -22.57 15.55
C LEU A 104 10.03 -22.77 17.05
N SER A 105 10.84 -23.73 17.54
CA SER A 105 11.04 -23.99 18.97
C SER A 105 11.81 -22.86 19.66
N PHE A 106 12.76 -22.24 18.96
CA PHE A 106 13.65 -21.22 19.52
C PHE A 106 12.95 -20.06 20.23
N PRO A 107 11.94 -19.35 19.62
CA PRO A 107 11.24 -18.28 20.33
C PRO A 107 10.46 -18.74 21.57
N LEU A 108 10.06 -20.00 21.64
CA LEU A 108 9.40 -20.60 22.80
C LEU A 108 10.40 -20.95 23.90
N GLU A 109 11.59 -21.44 23.52
CA GLU A 109 12.71 -21.68 24.45
C GLU A 109 13.15 -20.43 25.17
N VAL A 110 13.36 -19.35 24.43
CA VAL A 110 13.74 -18.04 24.98
C VAL A 110 12.72 -17.54 26.01
N ARG A 111 11.44 -17.95 25.85
CA ARG A 111 10.35 -17.64 26.81
C ARG A 111 10.25 -18.62 27.98
N GLY A 112 11.14 -19.61 28.05
CA GLY A 112 11.17 -20.58 29.16
C GLY A 112 10.09 -21.64 29.12
N MET A 113 9.46 -21.87 27.94
CA MET A 113 8.36 -22.84 27.79
C MET A 113 8.87 -24.28 27.89
N GLY A 114 8.11 -25.16 28.56
CA GLY A 114 8.41 -26.57 28.71
C GLY A 114 8.44 -27.35 27.39
N LYS A 115 9.18 -28.48 27.35
CA LYS A 115 9.40 -29.22 26.07
C LYS A 115 8.09 -29.69 25.42
N ASP A 116 7.22 -30.32 26.19
CA ASP A 116 5.96 -30.89 25.62
C ASP A 116 5.03 -29.82 25.09
N GLU A 117 4.95 -28.67 25.78
CA GLU A 117 4.18 -27.50 25.32
C GLU A 117 4.76 -26.89 24.04
N ARG A 118 6.12 -26.80 23.95
CA ARG A 118 6.80 -26.33 22.74
C ARG A 118 6.50 -27.22 21.54
N GLU A 119 6.62 -28.56 21.70
CA GLU A 119 6.35 -29.52 20.64
C GLU A 119 4.89 -29.39 20.13
N ALA A 120 3.94 -29.23 21.04
CA ALA A 120 2.54 -29.02 20.67
C ALA A 120 2.31 -27.73 19.89
N LYS A 121 2.93 -26.61 20.33
CA LYS A 121 2.83 -25.32 19.64
C LYS A 121 3.54 -25.32 18.29
N VAL A 122 4.72 -25.92 18.19
CA VAL A 122 5.45 -26.08 16.92
C VAL A 122 4.63 -26.87 15.92
N LYS A 123 4.04 -28.01 16.36
CA LYS A 123 3.16 -28.79 15.50
C LYS A 123 1.97 -27.96 14.98
N ARG A 124 1.24 -27.30 15.89
CA ARG A 124 0.10 -26.45 15.53
C ARG A 124 0.48 -25.34 14.55
N ALA A 125 1.60 -24.65 14.77
CA ALA A 125 2.06 -23.58 13.87
C ALA A 125 2.46 -24.12 12.49
N LEU A 126 3.07 -25.31 12.40
CA LEU A 126 3.40 -25.96 11.13
C LEU A 126 2.16 -26.51 10.40
N ASP A 127 1.19 -27.03 11.12
CA ASP A 127 -0.09 -27.46 10.53
C ASP A 127 -0.86 -26.28 9.93
N MET A 128 -0.86 -25.11 10.61
CA MET A 128 -1.50 -23.87 10.16
C MET A 128 -0.98 -23.40 8.78
N VAL A 129 0.33 -23.54 8.53
CA VAL A 129 0.95 -23.15 7.26
C VAL A 129 1.18 -24.35 6.32
N GLN A 130 0.63 -25.53 6.64
CA GLN A 130 0.73 -26.80 5.87
C GLN A 130 2.19 -27.26 5.65
N MET A 131 3.06 -27.07 6.63
CA MET A 131 4.49 -27.35 6.53
C MET A 131 4.99 -28.42 7.51
N PHE A 132 4.10 -29.15 8.18
CA PHE A 132 4.51 -30.16 9.21
C PHE A 132 5.43 -31.25 8.66
N SER A 133 5.23 -31.71 7.42
CA SER A 133 6.08 -32.72 6.77
C SER A 133 7.54 -32.27 6.56
N PHE A 134 7.83 -30.96 6.71
CA PHE A 134 9.17 -30.38 6.55
C PHE A 134 9.90 -30.13 7.88
N ILE A 135 9.34 -30.55 9.02
CA ILE A 135 9.83 -30.24 10.38
C ILE A 135 11.32 -30.54 10.58
N ASN A 136 11.85 -31.59 9.95
CA ASN A 136 13.26 -32.02 10.05
C ASN A 136 14.15 -31.43 8.96
N ARG A 137 13.62 -30.64 8.01
CA ARG A 137 14.43 -30.01 6.96
C ARG A 137 15.11 -28.74 7.48
N ARG A 138 16.21 -28.38 6.84
CA ARG A 138 16.90 -27.09 7.03
C ARG A 138 16.44 -26.06 6.01
N PRO A 139 16.55 -24.74 6.28
CA PRO A 139 16.15 -23.68 5.35
C PRO A 139 16.70 -23.85 3.94
N ALA A 140 17.96 -24.26 3.77
CA ALA A 140 18.58 -24.50 2.46
C ALA A 140 17.90 -25.59 1.60
N GLN A 141 17.05 -26.43 2.20
CA GLN A 141 16.31 -27.49 1.54
C GLN A 141 14.88 -27.10 1.16
N LEU A 142 14.55 -25.81 1.33
CA LEU A 142 13.21 -25.25 1.12
C LEU A 142 13.20 -24.25 -0.04
N SER A 143 12.12 -24.19 -0.81
CA SER A 143 11.87 -23.11 -1.75
C SER A 143 11.64 -21.77 -1.03
N GLY A 144 11.73 -20.64 -1.74
CA GLY A 144 11.50 -19.32 -1.17
C GLY A 144 10.14 -19.18 -0.49
N GLY A 145 9.05 -19.64 -1.13
CA GLY A 145 7.72 -19.64 -0.52
C GLY A 145 7.58 -20.55 0.69
N GLN A 146 8.30 -21.69 0.71
CA GLN A 146 8.34 -22.56 1.90
C GLN A 146 9.09 -21.89 3.04
N GLN A 147 10.21 -21.22 2.78
CA GLN A 147 10.96 -20.46 3.79
C GLN A 147 10.10 -19.34 4.37
N GLN A 148 9.33 -18.64 3.54
CA GLN A 148 8.41 -17.60 3.97
C GLN A 148 7.31 -18.16 4.90
N ARG A 149 6.66 -19.27 4.53
CA ARG A 149 5.65 -19.92 5.39
C ARG A 149 6.26 -20.31 6.74
N ILE A 150 7.48 -20.80 6.76
CA ILE A 150 8.19 -21.13 8.01
C ILE A 150 8.49 -19.86 8.83
N ALA A 151 8.91 -18.77 8.19
CA ALA A 151 9.14 -17.49 8.87
C ALA A 151 7.84 -16.94 9.48
N LEU A 152 6.73 -17.04 8.76
CA LEU A 152 5.40 -16.66 9.24
C LEU A 152 4.97 -17.55 10.42
N ALA A 153 5.10 -18.87 10.30
CA ALA A 153 4.81 -19.80 11.40
C ALA A 153 5.67 -19.50 12.65
N ARG A 154 6.96 -19.19 12.47
CA ARG A 154 7.85 -18.80 13.57
C ARG A 154 7.41 -17.50 14.25
N ALA A 155 6.94 -16.52 13.48
CA ALA A 155 6.42 -15.27 14.01
C ALA A 155 5.12 -15.47 14.82
N LEU A 156 4.31 -16.49 14.47
CA LEU A 156 3.01 -16.80 15.08
C LEU A 156 3.08 -17.84 16.22
N VAL A 157 4.16 -18.62 16.34
CA VAL A 157 4.22 -19.81 17.19
C VAL A 157 3.95 -19.58 18.69
N PHE A 158 4.18 -18.36 19.16
CA PHE A 158 3.96 -17.97 20.58
C PHE A 158 2.67 -17.16 20.79
N ASP A 159 1.74 -17.20 19.82
CA ASP A 159 0.45 -16.50 19.82
C ASP A 159 0.58 -14.98 20.09
N PRO A 160 1.34 -14.23 19.28
CA PRO A 160 1.53 -12.80 19.47
C PRO A 160 0.22 -12.04 19.21
N SER A 161 0.04 -10.88 19.87
CA SER A 161 -1.08 -9.97 19.61
C SER A 161 -0.83 -9.04 18.41
N LEU A 162 0.43 -8.90 17.99
CA LEU A 162 0.89 -8.05 16.90
C LEU A 162 1.97 -8.77 16.08
N VAL A 163 1.83 -8.74 14.77
CA VAL A 163 2.84 -9.24 13.82
C VAL A 163 3.29 -8.11 12.91
N LEU A 164 4.59 -7.95 12.80
CA LEU A 164 5.25 -7.01 11.90
C LEU A 164 5.83 -7.77 10.71
N MET A 165 5.66 -7.23 9.50
CA MET A 165 6.18 -7.84 8.28
C MET A 165 6.89 -6.78 7.45
N ASP A 166 8.19 -6.97 7.19
CA ASP A 166 9.02 -6.05 6.41
C ASP A 166 9.28 -6.65 5.02
N GLU A 167 8.54 -6.19 4.01
CA GLU A 167 8.62 -6.63 2.60
C GLU A 167 8.68 -8.16 2.41
N PRO A 168 7.82 -8.96 3.08
CA PRO A 168 8.00 -10.41 3.14
C PRO A 168 7.80 -11.12 1.79
N LEU A 169 7.17 -10.47 0.80
CA LEU A 169 6.87 -11.05 -0.52
C LEU A 169 7.85 -10.61 -1.61
N GLY A 170 8.79 -9.70 -1.32
CA GLY A 170 9.65 -9.05 -2.31
C GLY A 170 10.55 -10.01 -3.12
N ALA A 171 10.93 -11.15 -2.53
CA ALA A 171 11.82 -12.13 -3.17
C ALA A 171 11.08 -13.21 -3.99
N LEU A 172 9.75 -13.18 -4.07
CA LEU A 172 8.93 -14.19 -4.74
C LEU A 172 8.61 -13.79 -6.20
N ASP A 173 8.45 -14.80 -7.06
CA ASP A 173 7.87 -14.61 -8.39
C ASP A 173 6.39 -14.15 -8.29
N LYS A 174 5.85 -13.63 -9.40
CA LYS A 174 4.52 -13.01 -9.43
C LYS A 174 3.41 -13.98 -8.98
N GLN A 175 3.38 -15.21 -9.52
CA GLN A 175 2.31 -16.16 -9.24
C GLN A 175 2.32 -16.61 -7.77
N LEU A 176 3.51 -16.89 -7.24
CA LEU A 176 3.67 -17.28 -5.85
C LEU A 176 3.35 -16.13 -4.90
N ARG A 177 3.72 -14.89 -5.27
CA ARG A 177 3.39 -13.68 -4.51
C ARG A 177 1.88 -13.50 -4.40
N GLU A 178 1.13 -13.55 -5.50
CA GLU A 178 -0.33 -13.47 -5.50
C GLU A 178 -0.97 -14.55 -4.61
N HIS A 179 -0.49 -15.79 -4.68
CA HIS A 179 -0.97 -16.86 -3.82
C HIS A 179 -0.70 -16.60 -2.33
N MET A 180 0.50 -16.12 -1.99
CA MET A 180 0.89 -15.83 -0.62
C MET A 180 0.14 -14.63 -0.01
N GLN A 181 -0.27 -13.65 -0.82
CA GLN A 181 -1.14 -12.55 -0.37
C GLN A 181 -2.46 -13.11 0.20
N PHE A 182 -3.12 -14.01 -0.53
CA PHE A 182 -4.36 -14.63 -0.07
C PHE A 182 -4.15 -15.47 1.19
N GLU A 183 -3.05 -16.22 1.28
CA GLU A 183 -2.74 -17.00 2.48
C GLU A 183 -2.53 -16.14 3.72
N ILE A 184 -1.75 -15.05 3.60
CA ILE A 184 -1.52 -14.12 4.70
C ILE A 184 -2.83 -13.47 5.14
N LYS A 185 -3.66 -13.04 4.19
CA LYS A 185 -4.98 -12.45 4.46
C LYS A 185 -5.89 -13.42 5.21
N HIS A 186 -6.03 -14.67 4.74
CA HIS A 186 -6.83 -15.70 5.39
C HIS A 186 -6.31 -16.03 6.81
N LEU A 187 -5.00 -16.09 7.01
CA LEU A 187 -4.42 -16.27 8.33
C LEU A 187 -4.76 -15.12 9.28
N HIS A 188 -4.63 -13.87 8.80
CA HIS A 188 -5.02 -12.70 9.56
C HIS A 188 -6.50 -12.76 9.96
N GLU A 189 -7.42 -12.99 9.02
CA GLU A 189 -8.86 -13.08 9.26
C GLU A 189 -9.23 -14.22 10.22
N SER A 190 -8.59 -15.38 10.08
CA SER A 190 -8.87 -16.55 10.92
C SER A 190 -8.37 -16.44 12.35
N LEU A 191 -7.26 -15.72 12.56
CA LEU A 191 -6.61 -15.56 13.85
C LEU A 191 -7.02 -14.26 14.58
N GLY A 192 -7.56 -13.28 13.86
CA GLY A 192 -7.92 -11.97 14.40
C GLY A 192 -6.72 -11.18 14.97
N ILE A 193 -5.51 -11.44 14.45
CA ILE A 193 -4.26 -10.78 14.90
C ILE A 193 -4.12 -9.41 14.28
N THR A 194 -3.48 -8.48 14.99
CA THR A 194 -3.09 -7.19 14.40
C THR A 194 -1.84 -7.37 13.54
N VAL A 195 -1.84 -6.79 12.33
CA VAL A 195 -0.70 -6.86 11.42
C VAL A 195 -0.26 -5.44 11.02
N VAL A 196 1.05 -5.17 11.08
CA VAL A 196 1.66 -4.00 10.44
C VAL A 196 2.60 -4.51 9.35
N TYR A 197 2.25 -4.19 8.11
CA TYR A 197 2.90 -4.69 6.91
C TYR A 197 3.62 -3.55 6.20
N VAL A 198 4.85 -3.75 5.79
CA VAL A 198 5.61 -2.79 4.98
C VAL A 198 5.80 -3.34 3.58
N THR A 199 5.49 -2.54 2.58
CA THR A 199 5.76 -2.87 1.18
C THR A 199 5.95 -1.61 0.33
N HIS A 200 6.50 -1.78 -0.86
CA HIS A 200 6.48 -0.81 -1.95
C HIS A 200 5.56 -1.26 -3.09
N ASP A 201 4.98 -2.46 -3.02
CA ASP A 201 4.05 -3.02 -4.00
C ASP A 201 2.61 -2.58 -3.67
N GLN A 202 1.99 -1.85 -4.62
CA GLN A 202 0.63 -1.34 -4.48
C GLN A 202 -0.40 -2.48 -4.51
N GLY A 203 -0.15 -3.53 -5.30
CA GLY A 203 -1.03 -4.69 -5.40
C GLY A 203 -1.17 -5.40 -4.05
N GLU A 204 -0.06 -5.59 -3.33
CA GLU A 204 -0.06 -6.14 -1.98
C GLU A 204 -0.90 -5.30 -1.03
N ALA A 205 -0.63 -3.98 -1.00
CA ALA A 205 -1.32 -3.06 -0.10
C ALA A 205 -2.83 -3.01 -0.37
N LEU A 206 -3.25 -2.91 -1.63
CA LEU A 206 -4.66 -2.80 -2.02
C LEU A 206 -5.44 -4.11 -1.81
N THR A 207 -4.75 -5.28 -1.85
CA THR A 207 -5.41 -6.59 -1.75
C THR A 207 -5.62 -7.04 -0.31
N MET A 208 -4.65 -6.77 0.58
CA MET A 208 -4.63 -7.39 1.90
C MET A 208 -5.12 -6.49 3.03
N SER A 209 -5.04 -5.17 2.88
CA SER A 209 -5.14 -4.24 4.01
C SER A 209 -6.57 -3.79 4.32
N ASP A 210 -6.86 -3.55 5.59
CA ASP A 210 -8.04 -2.80 6.03
C ASP A 210 -7.82 -1.30 5.81
N ARG A 211 -6.61 -0.79 6.13
CA ARG A 211 -6.17 0.57 5.81
C ARG A 211 -4.72 0.56 5.31
N VAL A 212 -4.43 1.55 4.48
CA VAL A 212 -3.08 1.79 3.96
C VAL A 212 -2.63 3.20 4.34
N ALA A 213 -1.47 3.31 4.95
CA ALA A 213 -0.76 4.58 5.18
C ALA A 213 0.25 4.80 4.04
N VAL A 214 -0.03 5.74 3.17
CA VAL A 214 0.87 6.11 2.07
C VAL A 214 1.94 7.05 2.60
N PHE A 215 3.19 6.58 2.59
CA PHE A 215 4.36 7.32 3.07
C PHE A 215 5.10 8.01 1.93
N ASN A 216 5.49 9.25 2.17
CA ASN A 216 6.46 9.96 1.36
C ASN A 216 7.25 10.95 2.24
N ASP A 217 8.56 11.04 2.02
CA ASP A 217 9.43 12.01 2.69
C ASP A 217 9.24 12.05 4.22
N GLY A 218 9.19 10.89 4.86
CA GLY A 218 9.06 10.74 6.32
C GLY A 218 7.70 11.12 6.92
N ARG A 219 6.66 11.26 6.10
CA ARG A 219 5.29 11.64 6.52
C ARG A 219 4.25 10.74 5.88
N ILE A 220 3.12 10.58 6.58
CA ILE A 220 1.91 9.99 5.97
C ILE A 220 1.24 11.04 5.08
N GLN A 221 1.08 10.73 3.81
CA GLN A 221 0.41 11.57 2.82
C GLN A 221 -1.11 11.39 2.83
N GLN A 222 -1.54 10.14 3.04
CA GLN A 222 -2.94 9.77 3.24
C GLN A 222 -3.01 8.44 3.98
N LEU A 223 -4.01 8.29 4.85
CA LEU A 223 -4.35 7.06 5.55
C LEU A 223 -5.82 6.78 5.31
N ALA A 224 -6.14 5.71 4.59
CA ALA A 224 -7.51 5.36 4.26
C ALA A 224 -7.65 3.88 3.87
N PRO A 225 -8.87 3.33 3.76
CA PRO A 225 -9.13 2.05 3.11
C PRO A 225 -8.64 2.03 1.65
N PRO A 226 -8.32 0.85 1.09
CA PRO A 226 -7.79 0.71 -0.27
C PRO A 226 -8.62 1.37 -1.37
N ASP A 227 -9.95 1.21 -1.32
CA ASP A 227 -10.89 1.79 -2.28
C ASP A 227 -10.88 3.32 -2.22
N GLU A 228 -10.86 3.91 -1.02
CA GLU A 228 -10.78 5.36 -0.85
C GLU A 228 -9.46 5.93 -1.37
N LEU A 229 -8.32 5.26 -1.13
CA LEU A 229 -7.03 5.67 -1.66
C LEU A 229 -7.00 5.70 -3.19
N TYR A 230 -7.60 4.69 -3.82
CA TYR A 230 -7.63 4.57 -5.27
C TYR A 230 -8.60 5.58 -5.91
N GLU A 231 -9.84 5.66 -5.40
CA GLU A 231 -10.91 6.46 -5.98
C GLU A 231 -10.88 7.93 -5.52
N ARG A 232 -10.34 8.20 -4.31
CA ARG A 232 -10.38 9.51 -3.67
C ARG A 232 -9.02 9.97 -3.13
N PRO A 233 -7.97 10.03 -3.99
CA PRO A 233 -6.68 10.55 -3.56
C PRO A 233 -6.82 12.01 -3.09
N GLN A 234 -6.16 12.34 -1.97
CA GLN A 234 -6.26 13.66 -1.32
C GLN A 234 -5.21 14.65 -1.79
N ASN A 235 -4.16 14.20 -2.48
CA ASN A 235 -3.12 15.05 -3.06
C ASN A 235 -2.54 14.45 -4.35
N ALA A 236 -1.77 15.25 -5.07
CA ALA A 236 -1.17 14.86 -6.34
C ALA A 236 -0.20 13.67 -6.22
N PHE A 237 0.55 13.59 -5.10
CA PHE A 237 1.46 12.47 -4.86
C PHE A 237 0.69 11.14 -4.76
N VAL A 238 -0.34 11.07 -3.93
CA VAL A 238 -1.14 9.83 -3.76
C VAL A 238 -1.83 9.44 -5.07
N ALA A 239 -2.40 10.42 -5.80
CA ALA A 239 -3.04 10.18 -7.09
C ALA A 239 -2.09 9.57 -8.13
N GLN A 240 -0.81 9.98 -8.10
CA GLN A 240 0.22 9.49 -9.01
C GLN A 240 0.88 8.19 -8.54
N PHE A 241 0.98 8.02 -7.22
CA PHE A 241 1.67 6.88 -6.63
C PHE A 241 0.75 5.65 -6.60
N ILE A 242 -0.55 5.80 -6.40
CA ILE A 242 -1.52 4.68 -6.35
C ILE A 242 -2.14 4.46 -7.74
N GLY A 243 -1.78 3.34 -8.36
CA GLY A 243 -2.27 2.97 -9.70
C GLY A 243 -1.71 3.85 -10.83
N GLU A 244 -2.11 3.53 -12.05
CA GLU A 244 -1.81 4.38 -13.23
C GLU A 244 -2.77 5.57 -13.27
N ASN A 245 -2.29 6.74 -13.70
CA ASN A 245 -3.06 7.97 -13.64
C ASN A 245 -2.74 8.91 -14.80
N ASN A 246 -3.77 9.45 -15.44
CA ASN A 246 -3.65 10.54 -16.40
C ASN A 246 -3.56 11.88 -15.69
N LYS A 247 -2.75 12.79 -16.23
CA LYS A 247 -2.50 14.12 -15.68
C LYS A 247 -2.71 15.16 -16.75
N LEU A 248 -3.54 16.15 -16.43
CA LEU A 248 -3.68 17.35 -17.26
C LEU A 248 -3.42 18.57 -16.36
N GLU A 249 -2.39 19.32 -16.70
CA GLU A 249 -2.05 20.54 -15.97
C GLU A 249 -2.90 21.70 -16.48
N GLY A 250 -3.35 22.55 -15.56
CA GLY A 250 -4.16 23.71 -15.90
C GLY A 250 -4.26 24.74 -14.79
N VAL A 251 -5.18 25.66 -14.97
CA VAL A 251 -5.46 26.73 -14.00
C VAL A 251 -6.94 26.73 -13.67
N VAL A 252 -7.27 26.86 -12.40
CA VAL A 252 -8.65 26.93 -11.91
C VAL A 252 -9.34 28.16 -12.47
N GLU A 253 -10.41 27.92 -13.28
CA GLU A 253 -11.23 29.00 -13.87
C GLU A 253 -12.39 29.38 -12.94
N SER A 254 -13.04 28.39 -12.33
CA SER A 254 -14.16 28.62 -11.40
C SER A 254 -14.27 27.50 -10.39
N ILE A 255 -14.79 27.81 -9.20
CA ILE A 255 -15.09 26.82 -8.14
C ILE A 255 -16.53 27.07 -7.67
N SER A 256 -17.30 25.99 -7.51
CA SER A 256 -18.67 26.02 -6.99
C SER A 256 -18.91 24.79 -6.11
N GLY A 257 -18.78 24.95 -4.79
CA GLY A 257 -18.84 23.87 -3.82
C GLY A 257 -17.66 22.89 -4.02
N ASP A 258 -17.98 21.62 -4.26
CA ASP A 258 -17.03 20.53 -4.53
C ASP A 258 -16.65 20.40 -6.02
N LYS A 259 -17.23 21.25 -6.90
CA LYS A 259 -16.97 21.23 -8.34
C LYS A 259 -16.05 22.38 -8.75
N THR A 260 -15.15 22.09 -9.64
CA THR A 260 -14.26 23.09 -10.24
C THR A 260 -14.20 22.91 -11.76
N THR A 261 -13.91 24.01 -12.45
CA THR A 261 -13.55 23.97 -13.86
C THR A 261 -12.09 24.40 -13.98
N VAL A 262 -11.30 23.58 -14.65
CA VAL A 262 -9.87 23.83 -14.89
C VAL A 262 -9.70 24.15 -16.39
N ARG A 263 -9.02 25.26 -16.68
CA ARG A 263 -8.63 25.65 -18.03
C ARG A 263 -7.26 25.08 -18.35
N LEU A 264 -7.19 24.25 -19.38
CA LEU A 264 -5.92 23.73 -19.90
C LEU A 264 -5.15 24.80 -20.69
N PRO A 265 -3.83 24.67 -20.90
CA PRO A 265 -3.02 25.59 -21.70
C PRO A 265 -3.52 25.74 -23.16
N THR A 266 -4.12 24.72 -23.70
CA THR A 266 -4.70 24.66 -25.06
C THR A 266 -6.08 25.30 -25.15
N GLY A 267 -6.67 25.70 -24.00
CA GLY A 267 -7.91 26.47 -23.91
C GLY A 267 -9.14 25.66 -23.50
N GLU A 268 -9.09 24.34 -23.51
CA GLU A 268 -10.21 23.49 -23.12
C GLU A 268 -10.55 23.66 -21.63
N LEU A 269 -11.81 23.48 -21.32
CA LEU A 269 -12.34 23.54 -19.95
C LEU A 269 -12.73 22.14 -19.48
N ILE A 270 -12.09 21.70 -18.40
CA ILE A 270 -12.33 20.40 -17.79
C ILE A 270 -13.08 20.59 -16.46
N ALA A 271 -14.26 20.00 -16.37
CA ALA A 271 -15.00 19.90 -15.12
C ALA A 271 -14.42 18.76 -14.26
N ALA A 272 -14.17 19.05 -12.98
CA ALA A 272 -13.58 18.09 -12.03
C ALA A 272 -14.10 18.32 -10.60
N THR A 273 -13.89 17.35 -9.73
CA THR A 273 -14.09 17.51 -8.29
C THR A 273 -12.92 18.27 -7.68
N ALA A 274 -13.20 19.39 -6.99
CA ALA A 274 -12.19 20.15 -6.26
C ALA A 274 -11.78 19.39 -4.99
N VAL A 275 -10.48 19.11 -4.80
CA VAL A 275 -9.99 18.40 -3.61
C VAL A 275 -9.26 19.36 -2.67
N ASN A 276 -8.13 19.88 -3.10
CA ASN A 276 -7.30 20.83 -2.34
C ASN A 276 -6.97 22.10 -3.15
N VAL A 277 -7.74 22.36 -4.19
CA VAL A 277 -7.74 23.64 -4.92
C VAL A 277 -8.86 24.53 -4.37
N THR A 278 -8.55 25.76 -4.00
CA THR A 278 -9.47 26.62 -3.25
C THR A 278 -9.72 27.98 -3.88
N THR A 279 -8.89 28.40 -4.86
CA THR A 279 -8.96 29.75 -5.41
C THR A 279 -8.90 29.75 -6.94
N LYS A 280 -9.66 30.66 -7.57
CA LYS A 280 -9.53 30.95 -9.00
C LYS A 280 -8.12 31.44 -9.31
N GLY A 281 -7.54 30.95 -10.42
CA GLY A 281 -6.17 31.27 -10.83
C GLY A 281 -5.10 30.37 -10.23
N GLN A 282 -5.44 29.49 -9.27
CA GLN A 282 -4.54 28.49 -8.73
C GLN A 282 -4.16 27.47 -9.80
N LYS A 283 -2.88 27.03 -9.80
CA LYS A 283 -2.49 25.86 -10.61
C LYS A 283 -3.22 24.62 -10.11
N ALA A 284 -3.62 23.77 -11.03
CA ALA A 284 -4.30 22.53 -10.73
C ALA A 284 -3.78 21.40 -11.62
N LEU A 285 -3.66 20.22 -11.03
CA LEU A 285 -3.46 18.95 -11.71
C LEU A 285 -4.81 18.21 -11.77
N VAL A 286 -5.35 18.01 -12.96
CA VAL A 286 -6.53 17.17 -13.15
C VAL A 286 -6.07 15.73 -13.30
N SER A 287 -6.48 14.89 -12.36
CA SER A 287 -6.16 13.46 -12.23
C SER A 287 -7.34 12.63 -12.71
N ILE A 288 -7.13 11.70 -13.65
CA ILE A 288 -8.16 10.84 -14.24
C ILE A 288 -7.61 9.43 -14.39
N ARG A 289 -8.35 8.43 -13.91
CA ARG A 289 -7.93 7.02 -14.07
C ARG A 289 -8.08 6.57 -15.52
N PRO A 290 -7.11 5.83 -16.10
CA PRO A 290 -7.16 5.36 -17.49
C PRO A 290 -8.38 4.52 -17.85
N GLU A 291 -8.90 3.74 -16.90
CA GLU A 291 -10.09 2.90 -17.05
C GLU A 291 -11.42 3.65 -16.93
N ARG A 292 -11.38 4.94 -16.55
CA ARG A 292 -12.56 5.83 -16.48
C ARG A 292 -12.75 6.66 -17.75
N VAL A 293 -11.82 6.55 -18.68
CA VAL A 293 -11.86 7.31 -19.94
C VAL A 293 -12.48 6.45 -21.04
N GLU A 294 -13.53 6.99 -21.68
CA GLU A 294 -14.24 6.35 -22.77
C GLU A 294 -13.94 7.05 -24.10
N PHE A 295 -13.92 6.29 -25.19
CA PHE A 295 -13.76 6.81 -26.56
C PHE A 295 -14.91 6.43 -27.48
N LYS A 296 -15.88 5.62 -27.03
CA LYS A 296 -17.09 5.27 -27.74
C LYS A 296 -18.22 6.21 -27.29
N ALA A 297 -18.84 6.91 -28.22
CA ALA A 297 -19.87 7.90 -27.89
C ALA A 297 -21.04 7.29 -27.09
N GLU A 298 -21.43 6.05 -27.40
CA GLU A 298 -22.52 5.33 -26.73
C GLU A 298 -22.18 4.90 -25.29
N MET A 299 -20.91 4.89 -24.93
CA MET A 299 -20.44 4.54 -23.57
C MET A 299 -20.09 5.78 -22.73
N MET A 300 -20.08 6.97 -23.34
CA MET A 300 -19.80 8.20 -22.59
C MET A 300 -20.95 8.53 -21.64
N PRO A 301 -20.65 8.89 -20.38
CA PRO A 301 -21.68 9.34 -19.43
C PRO A 301 -22.44 10.55 -19.96
N GLU A 302 -23.71 10.68 -19.62
CA GLU A 302 -24.51 11.87 -19.95
C GLU A 302 -23.86 13.12 -19.33
N GLY A 303 -23.67 14.17 -20.16
CA GLY A 303 -22.98 15.39 -19.73
C GLY A 303 -21.47 15.24 -19.52
N ALA A 304 -20.85 14.17 -20.05
CA ALA A 304 -19.40 13.99 -20.01
C ALA A 304 -18.66 15.16 -20.67
N ALA A 305 -17.59 15.60 -20.02
CA ALA A 305 -16.61 16.47 -20.66
C ALA A 305 -15.90 15.67 -21.77
N THR A 306 -15.84 16.23 -22.98
CA THR A 306 -15.15 15.57 -24.10
C THR A 306 -14.01 16.43 -24.59
N ILE A 307 -12.92 15.77 -25.02
CA ILE A 307 -11.74 16.40 -25.59
C ILE A 307 -11.26 15.61 -26.81
N ASP A 308 -10.69 16.32 -27.79
CA ASP A 308 -10.09 15.68 -28.95
C ASP A 308 -8.73 15.06 -28.60
N ALA A 309 -8.48 13.90 -29.17
CA ALA A 309 -7.25 13.12 -28.93
C ALA A 309 -6.73 12.50 -30.22
N GLU A 310 -5.43 12.31 -30.32
CA GLU A 310 -4.77 11.59 -31.40
C GLU A 310 -4.16 10.29 -30.84
N VAL A 311 -4.44 9.16 -31.48
CA VAL A 311 -3.88 7.86 -31.10
C VAL A 311 -2.40 7.83 -31.48
N LEU A 312 -1.52 7.63 -30.49
CA LEU A 312 -0.08 7.47 -30.68
C LEU A 312 0.32 6.00 -30.76
N GLU A 313 -0.27 5.17 -29.91
CA GLU A 313 0.10 3.77 -29.78
C GLU A 313 -1.08 2.93 -29.28
N PHE A 314 -1.21 1.71 -29.78
CA PHE A 314 -2.22 0.74 -29.35
C PHE A 314 -1.52 -0.58 -28.97
N ILE A 315 -1.64 -0.98 -27.69
CA ILE A 315 -0.93 -2.13 -27.13
C ILE A 315 -1.95 -3.17 -26.66
N TYR A 316 -1.81 -4.40 -27.19
CA TYR A 316 -2.55 -5.56 -26.73
C TYR A 316 -1.87 -6.20 -25.51
N MET A 317 -2.57 -6.31 -24.38
CA MET A 317 -2.02 -6.86 -23.13
C MET A 317 -2.71 -8.17 -22.68
N GLY A 318 -3.51 -8.78 -23.55
CA GLY A 318 -4.24 -10.00 -23.27
C GLY A 318 -5.68 -9.72 -22.84
N ASP A 319 -5.90 -9.46 -21.57
CA ASP A 319 -7.21 -9.17 -20.97
C ASP A 319 -7.70 -7.72 -21.21
N LEU A 320 -6.78 -6.82 -21.53
CA LEU A 320 -7.07 -5.42 -21.82
C LEU A 320 -6.25 -4.87 -22.99
N PHE A 321 -6.71 -3.74 -23.54
CA PHE A 321 -5.96 -2.88 -24.45
C PHE A 321 -5.49 -1.64 -23.69
N ARG A 322 -4.26 -1.20 -23.98
CA ARG A 322 -3.69 0.05 -23.50
C ARG A 322 -3.44 0.95 -24.71
N THR A 323 -4.13 2.08 -24.77
CA THR A 323 -4.00 3.06 -25.85
C THR A 323 -3.34 4.32 -25.33
N ARG A 324 -2.21 4.70 -25.92
CA ARG A 324 -1.54 5.97 -25.61
C ARG A 324 -2.00 7.04 -26.60
N LEU A 325 -2.34 8.20 -26.07
CA LEU A 325 -2.94 9.31 -26.79
C LEU A 325 -2.14 10.60 -26.58
N ARG A 326 -2.21 11.46 -27.58
CA ARG A 326 -1.92 12.89 -27.42
C ARG A 326 -3.21 13.63 -27.07
N VAL A 327 -3.22 14.29 -25.92
CA VAL A 327 -4.37 15.05 -25.40
C VAL A 327 -3.88 16.41 -24.91
N ALA A 328 -4.45 17.51 -25.39
CA ALA A 328 -4.08 18.89 -25.01
C ALA A 328 -2.55 19.14 -25.01
N GLY A 329 -1.84 18.55 -25.99
CA GLY A 329 -0.38 18.68 -26.13
C GLY A 329 0.45 17.71 -25.26
N HIS A 330 -0.14 16.85 -24.45
CA HIS A 330 0.52 15.80 -23.67
C HIS A 330 0.48 14.47 -24.40
N ASP A 331 1.62 13.78 -24.52
CA ASP A 331 1.79 12.53 -25.29
C ASP A 331 1.68 11.26 -24.42
N ASP A 332 1.41 11.39 -23.14
CA ASP A 332 1.40 10.30 -22.15
C ASP A 332 0.01 9.99 -21.58
N PHE A 333 -1.06 10.50 -22.22
CA PHE A 333 -2.41 10.19 -21.82
C PHE A 333 -2.79 8.77 -22.23
N VAL A 334 -3.37 7.98 -21.32
CA VAL A 334 -3.64 6.55 -21.50
C VAL A 334 -5.11 6.23 -21.32
N ILE A 335 -5.64 5.35 -22.17
CA ILE A 335 -6.92 4.66 -21.95
C ILE A 335 -6.64 3.18 -21.73
N LYS A 336 -7.34 2.59 -20.77
CA LYS A 336 -7.43 1.14 -20.58
C LYS A 336 -8.83 0.67 -20.90
N SER A 337 -8.97 -0.19 -21.89
CA SER A 337 -10.24 -0.81 -22.24
C SER A 337 -10.15 -2.32 -22.19
N ARG A 338 -11.22 -2.98 -21.74
CA ARG A 338 -11.26 -4.45 -21.67
C ARG A 338 -11.23 -5.06 -23.06
N ASN A 339 -10.52 -6.20 -23.22
CA ASN A 339 -10.55 -6.99 -24.44
C ASN A 339 -11.88 -7.75 -24.52
N THR A 340 -12.86 -7.19 -25.23
CA THR A 340 -14.18 -7.81 -25.46
C THR A 340 -14.38 -8.12 -26.93
N GLN A 341 -15.22 -9.13 -27.26
CA GLN A 341 -15.54 -9.43 -28.66
C GLN A 341 -16.15 -8.20 -29.38
N GLY A 342 -15.66 -7.93 -30.59
CA GLY A 342 -16.13 -6.79 -31.40
C GLY A 342 -15.52 -5.44 -31.01
N GLN A 343 -14.48 -5.41 -30.20
CA GLN A 343 -13.81 -4.16 -29.86
C GLN A 343 -13.09 -3.57 -31.07
N THR A 344 -13.33 -2.28 -31.32
CA THR A 344 -12.64 -1.53 -32.36
C THR A 344 -11.17 -1.35 -32.00
N MET A 345 -10.27 -1.80 -32.87
CA MET A 345 -8.84 -1.53 -32.75
C MET A 345 -8.55 -0.13 -33.28
N LEU A 346 -8.07 0.74 -32.42
CA LEU A 346 -7.60 2.07 -32.78
C LEU A 346 -6.25 2.00 -33.49
N ARG A 347 -6.02 2.91 -34.44
CA ARG A 347 -4.78 2.94 -35.24
C ARG A 347 -3.97 4.19 -34.91
N PRO A 348 -2.63 4.11 -34.85
CA PRO A 348 -1.78 5.29 -34.72
C PRO A 348 -2.11 6.36 -35.77
N GLY A 349 -2.18 7.61 -35.36
CA GLY A 349 -2.60 8.76 -36.20
C GLY A 349 -4.11 8.97 -36.31
N GLU A 350 -4.93 8.07 -35.76
CA GLU A 350 -6.39 8.23 -35.73
C GLU A 350 -6.79 9.34 -34.77
N LYS A 351 -7.67 10.24 -35.19
CA LYS A 351 -8.25 11.28 -34.35
C LYS A 351 -9.55 10.79 -33.77
N ILE A 352 -9.67 10.83 -32.48
CA ILE A 352 -10.84 10.36 -31.74
C ILE A 352 -11.30 11.42 -30.73
N LYS A 353 -12.52 11.29 -30.29
CA LYS A 353 -13.06 12.06 -29.17
C LYS A 353 -13.10 11.16 -27.94
N ILE A 354 -12.54 11.63 -26.87
CA ILE A 354 -12.56 10.92 -25.58
C ILE A 354 -13.36 11.71 -24.54
N GLY A 355 -13.85 11.01 -23.51
CA GLY A 355 -14.63 11.65 -22.47
C GLY A 355 -14.66 10.85 -21.18
N TRP A 356 -15.04 11.51 -20.10
CA TRP A 356 -15.20 10.93 -18.75
C TRP A 356 -16.25 11.71 -17.96
N ALA A 357 -16.78 11.12 -16.89
CA ALA A 357 -17.65 11.82 -15.98
C ALA A 357 -16.85 12.85 -15.15
N SER A 358 -17.43 14.01 -14.86
CA SER A 358 -16.77 15.04 -14.04
C SER A 358 -16.44 14.55 -12.62
N SER A 359 -17.18 13.57 -12.12
CA SER A 359 -16.91 12.88 -10.84
C SER A 359 -15.63 12.03 -10.86
N ASP A 360 -15.21 11.56 -12.05
CA ASP A 360 -14.03 10.72 -12.23
C ASP A 360 -12.74 11.55 -12.40
N ALA A 361 -12.88 12.86 -12.58
CA ALA A 361 -11.78 13.81 -12.64
C ALA A 361 -11.61 14.53 -11.31
N ARG A 362 -10.39 14.59 -10.77
CA ARG A 362 -10.05 15.25 -9.50
C ARG A 362 -9.06 16.37 -9.74
N ALA A 363 -9.40 17.59 -9.33
CA ALA A 363 -8.49 18.72 -9.37
C ALA A 363 -7.70 18.82 -8.06
N LEU A 364 -6.40 18.64 -8.17
CA LEU A 364 -5.46 18.55 -7.07
C LEU A 364 -4.44 19.70 -7.16
N ASP A 365 -3.96 20.17 -6.01
CA ASP A 365 -2.81 21.06 -5.95
C ASP A 365 -1.56 20.27 -6.41
N PRO A 366 -0.80 20.77 -7.39
CA PRO A 366 0.41 20.08 -7.87
C PRO A 366 1.59 20.13 -6.90
N SER A 367 1.56 20.98 -5.84
CA SER A 367 2.63 21.18 -4.85
C SER A 367 2.70 20.07 -3.79
#